data_2b72859a8400c73bd32717fe105d3729
#
_entry.id   2b72859a8400c73bd32717fe105d3729
#
_cell.length_a   1.000
_cell.length_b   1.000
_cell.length_c   1.000
_cell.angle_alpha   90.00
_cell.angle_beta   90.00
_cell.angle_gamma   90.00
#
_symmetry.space_group_name_H-M   'P 1'
#
loop_
_entity.id
_entity.type
_entity.pdbx_description
1 polymer ?
#
loop_
_entity_poly.entity_id
_entity_poly.type
_entity_poly.pdbx_seq_one_letter_code
_entity_poly.pdbx_strand_id
1 'polypeptide(L)'
;QSRTLRFYPDSVACHILGYIGEVNEKTIEENPYYKKGDYIGMSGLEKSYEEILRGEKGSKITLVDVHNREKGSFQNGMYDTLAIAGQNLYSTIDIELQKYAEKIMANKRGCIVAIEPSTGEILCFVSAPYYNPNLLVGRVRGKNYKTLSEDISKPLFNRVLMAEYPPGSIFKIAQSLIALDM
;
A
#
# COMPACT_ATOMS: atom_id res chain seq x y z
N GLN A 1 15.55 15.66 -8.17
CA GLN A 1 14.48 14.66 -8.21
C GLN A 1 13.49 14.97 -7.09
N SER A 2 12.27 15.32 -7.46
CA SER A 2 11.16 15.41 -6.51
C SER A 2 10.78 14.00 -6.06
N ARG A 3 10.95 13.69 -4.78
CA ARG A 3 10.49 12.42 -4.22
C ARG A 3 9.02 12.56 -3.85
N THR A 4 8.19 11.68 -4.34
CA THR A 4 6.80 11.59 -3.88
C THR A 4 6.80 11.13 -2.42
N LEU A 5 6.36 12.01 -1.53
CA LEU A 5 6.17 11.66 -0.12
C LEU A 5 4.78 11.07 0.04
N ARG A 6 4.71 9.88 0.61
CA ARG A 6 3.44 9.31 1.08
C ARG A 6 3.22 9.78 2.52
N PHE A 7 2.01 10.16 2.82
CA PHE A 7 1.59 10.54 4.15
C PHE A 7 0.23 9.91 4.45
N TYR A 8 0.14 9.22 5.54
CA TYR A 8 -1.07 8.58 6.02
C TYR A 8 -1.57 9.39 7.24
N PRO A 9 -2.62 10.22 7.07
CA PRO A 9 -3.10 11.13 8.13
C PRO A 9 -3.52 10.36 9.39
N ASP A 10 -4.18 9.22 9.19
CA ASP A 10 -4.53 8.30 10.27
C ASP A 10 -3.62 7.07 10.20
N SER A 11 -3.18 6.56 11.34
CA SER A 11 -2.32 5.38 11.42
C SER A 11 -3.14 4.07 11.32
N VAL A 12 -4.16 4.05 10.47
CA VAL A 12 -5.12 2.95 10.30
C VAL A 12 -5.02 2.32 8.92
N ALA A 13 -5.66 1.15 8.76
CA ALA A 13 -5.80 0.44 7.49
C ALA A 13 -4.47 0.05 6.82
N CYS A 14 -3.40 -0.16 7.60
CA CYS A 14 -2.06 -0.43 7.07
C CYS A 14 -2.00 -1.63 6.11
N HIS A 15 -2.78 -2.68 6.35
CA HIS A 15 -2.81 -3.88 5.51
C HIS A 15 -3.64 -3.69 4.23
N ILE A 16 -4.61 -2.74 4.24
CA ILE A 16 -5.38 -2.35 3.05
C ILE A 16 -4.51 -1.46 2.18
N LEU A 17 -4.00 -0.36 2.75
CA LEU A 17 -3.18 0.61 2.03
C LEU A 17 -1.91 -0.05 1.50
N GLY A 18 -1.26 -0.84 2.34
CA GLY A 18 0.03 -1.41 2.03
C GLY A 18 1.17 -0.42 2.28
N TYR A 19 2.28 -0.63 1.59
CA TYR A 19 3.45 0.24 1.67
C TYR A 19 4.20 0.28 0.35
N ILE A 20 4.99 1.33 0.17
CA ILE A 20 5.85 1.51 -1.00
C ILE A 20 7.29 1.11 -0.70
N GLY A 21 7.97 0.60 -1.71
CA GLY A 21 9.38 0.22 -1.68
C GLY A 21 10.18 0.90 -2.78
N GLU A 22 11.50 0.99 -2.62
CA GLU A 22 12.37 1.35 -3.73
C GLU A 22 12.42 0.19 -4.73
N VAL A 23 12.38 0.52 -6.02
CA VAL A 23 12.46 -0.48 -7.09
C VAL A 23 13.78 -1.24 -7.05
N ASN A 24 13.74 -2.53 -7.32
CA ASN A 24 14.91 -3.36 -7.49
C ASN A 24 15.33 -3.43 -8.97
N GLU A 25 16.50 -3.98 -9.24
CA GLU A 25 17.04 -4.10 -10.60
C GLU A 25 16.12 -4.89 -11.53
N LYS A 26 15.54 -5.98 -11.03
CA LYS A 26 14.58 -6.80 -11.79
C LYS A 26 13.36 -6.00 -12.24
N THR A 27 12.78 -5.19 -11.34
CA THR A 27 11.64 -4.33 -11.69
C THR A 27 11.99 -3.29 -12.76
N ILE A 28 13.23 -2.77 -12.74
CA ILE A 28 13.71 -1.80 -13.73
C ILE A 28 13.87 -2.47 -15.10
N GLU A 29 14.36 -3.71 -15.14
CA GLU A 29 14.50 -4.50 -16.37
C GLU A 29 13.13 -4.86 -16.97
N GLU A 30 12.16 -5.24 -16.13
CA GLU A 30 10.83 -5.64 -16.56
C GLU A 30 9.95 -4.45 -16.99
N ASN A 31 10.18 -3.27 -16.43
CA ASN A 31 9.34 -2.10 -16.69
C ASN A 31 10.18 -0.83 -16.87
N PRO A 32 10.34 -0.34 -18.13
CA PRO A 32 11.17 0.81 -18.45
C PRO A 32 10.67 2.16 -17.88
N TYR A 33 9.47 2.18 -17.31
CA TYR A 33 8.95 3.35 -16.59
C TYR A 33 9.80 3.68 -15.36
N TYR A 34 10.33 2.64 -14.67
CA TYR A 34 11.07 2.81 -13.43
C TYR A 34 12.55 3.06 -13.66
N LYS A 35 13.11 3.92 -12.81
CA LYS A 35 14.54 4.21 -12.75
C LYS A 35 15.04 4.00 -11.33
N LYS A 36 16.34 3.80 -11.17
CA LYS A 36 16.97 3.66 -9.86
C LYS A 36 16.60 4.83 -8.94
N GLY A 37 16.11 4.52 -7.76
CA GLY A 37 15.64 5.50 -6.77
C GLY A 37 14.14 5.83 -6.86
N ASP A 38 13.40 5.24 -7.80
CA ASP A 38 11.94 5.31 -7.83
C ASP A 38 11.32 4.42 -6.75
N TYR A 39 10.06 4.67 -6.45
CA TYR A 39 9.26 3.88 -5.52
C TYR A 39 8.16 3.15 -6.27
N ILE A 40 7.80 1.97 -5.77
CA ILE A 40 6.72 1.13 -6.29
C ILE A 40 5.91 0.58 -5.11
N GLY A 41 4.61 0.34 -5.31
CA GLY A 41 3.77 -0.35 -4.35
C GLY A 41 4.22 -1.80 -4.11
N MET A 42 4.49 -2.13 -2.86
CA MET A 42 4.95 -3.47 -2.46
C MET A 42 3.82 -4.38 -2.01
N SER A 43 2.75 -3.81 -1.47
CA SER A 43 1.59 -4.55 -0.97
C SER A 43 0.33 -3.69 -0.99
N GLY A 44 -0.84 -4.31 -0.73
CA GLY A 44 -2.12 -3.65 -0.60
C GLY A 44 -2.55 -2.86 -1.84
N LEU A 45 -3.32 -1.80 -1.62
CA LEU A 45 -3.81 -0.92 -2.68
C LEU A 45 -2.68 -0.22 -3.43
N GLU A 46 -1.60 0.14 -2.74
CA GLU A 46 -0.41 0.74 -3.37
C GLU A 46 0.18 -0.17 -4.45
N LYS A 47 0.17 -1.49 -4.25
CA LYS A 47 0.64 -2.45 -5.26
C LYS A 47 -0.41 -2.73 -6.32
N SER A 48 -1.66 -2.97 -5.92
CA SER A 48 -2.71 -3.41 -6.85
C SER A 48 -3.13 -2.33 -7.83
N TYR A 49 -3.01 -1.07 -7.44
CA TYR A 49 -3.41 0.09 -8.24
C TYR A 49 -2.23 1.01 -8.56
N GLU A 50 -1.00 0.47 -8.53
CA GLU A 50 0.23 1.23 -8.78
C GLU A 50 0.15 2.08 -10.05
N GLU A 51 -0.29 1.52 -11.17
CA GLU A 51 -0.36 2.21 -12.45
C GLU A 51 -1.31 3.40 -12.44
N ILE A 52 -2.41 3.29 -11.71
CA ILE A 52 -3.41 4.35 -11.56
C ILE A 52 -2.91 5.44 -10.63
N LEU A 53 -2.27 5.03 -9.52
CA LEU A 53 -1.84 5.92 -8.45
C LEU A 53 -0.54 6.69 -8.78
N ARG A 54 0.36 6.09 -9.57
CA ARG A 54 1.69 6.67 -9.82
C ARG A 54 1.68 7.88 -10.76
N GLY A 55 0.68 7.99 -11.67
CA GLY A 55 0.63 9.01 -12.71
C GLY A 55 1.74 8.87 -13.76
N GLU A 56 2.02 9.94 -14.47
CA GLU A 56 3.06 10.00 -15.49
C GLU A 56 4.17 10.99 -15.12
N LYS A 57 5.41 10.58 -15.35
CA LYS A 57 6.57 11.41 -15.04
C LYS A 57 6.74 12.50 -16.08
N GLY A 58 6.88 13.73 -15.62
CA GLY A 58 7.38 14.82 -16.44
C GLY A 58 8.91 14.81 -16.55
N SER A 59 9.43 15.50 -17.54
CA SER A 59 10.85 15.76 -17.69
C SER A 59 11.11 17.25 -17.87
N LYS A 60 12.17 17.77 -17.22
CA LYS A 60 12.64 19.13 -17.38
C LYS A 60 14.10 19.11 -17.75
N ILE A 61 14.45 19.75 -18.88
CA ILE A 61 15.82 19.84 -19.36
C ILE A 61 16.39 21.18 -18.93
N THR A 62 17.33 21.14 -17.99
CA THR A 62 18.01 22.33 -17.48
C THR A 62 19.45 22.44 -18.00
N LEU A 63 19.85 23.65 -18.37
CA LEU A 63 21.24 23.96 -18.63
C LEU A 63 21.99 24.09 -17.31
N VAL A 64 23.15 23.45 -17.22
CA VAL A 64 24.01 23.52 -16.03
C VAL A 64 25.41 23.94 -16.44
N ASP A 65 26.10 24.67 -15.57
CA ASP A 65 27.51 25.00 -15.76
C ASP A 65 28.44 23.85 -15.32
N VAL A 66 29.74 24.04 -15.49
CA VAL A 66 30.77 23.06 -15.11
C VAL A 66 30.79 22.72 -13.61
N HIS A 67 30.13 23.52 -12.79
CA HIS A 67 29.95 23.32 -11.36
C HIS A 67 28.56 22.76 -11.01
N ASN A 68 27.80 22.28 -12.02
CA ASN A 68 26.45 21.71 -11.87
C ASN A 68 25.40 22.70 -11.30
N ARG A 69 25.58 24.01 -11.54
CA ARG A 69 24.66 25.07 -11.16
C ARG A 69 23.68 25.34 -12.32
N GLU A 70 22.41 25.38 -12.01
CA GLU A 70 21.34 25.64 -13.00
C GLU A 70 21.50 27.05 -13.60
N LYS A 71 21.47 27.14 -14.94
CA LYS A 71 21.56 28.37 -15.74
C LYS A 71 20.26 28.73 -16.46
N GLY A 72 19.26 27.85 -16.39
CA GLY A 72 17.96 28.05 -17.03
C GLY A 72 17.45 26.82 -17.75
N SER A 73 16.29 26.93 -18.37
CA SER A 73 15.72 25.86 -19.19
C SER A 73 16.37 25.78 -20.55
N PHE A 74 16.61 24.57 -21.04
CA PHE A 74 17.11 24.37 -22.40
C PHE A 74 16.02 24.79 -23.41
N GLN A 75 16.41 25.63 -24.37
CA GLN A 75 15.54 26.18 -25.42
C GLN A 75 14.18 26.67 -24.89
N ASN A 76 14.20 27.44 -23.79
CA ASN A 76 13.01 27.98 -23.13
C ASN A 76 11.96 26.91 -22.72
N GLY A 77 12.40 25.66 -22.44
CA GLY A 77 11.52 24.59 -22.03
C GLY A 77 10.73 23.89 -23.14
N MET A 78 11.09 24.09 -24.42
CA MET A 78 10.39 23.50 -25.57
C MET A 78 10.33 21.97 -25.50
N TYR A 79 11.30 21.33 -24.84
CA TYR A 79 11.37 19.87 -24.69
C TYR A 79 10.95 19.40 -23.30
N ASP A 80 10.42 20.30 -22.47
CA ASP A 80 9.92 19.92 -21.16
C ASP A 80 8.56 19.22 -21.33
N THR A 81 8.35 18.13 -20.58
CA THR A 81 7.06 17.45 -20.46
C THR A 81 6.50 17.65 -19.06
N LEU A 82 5.22 17.94 -18.97
CA LEU A 82 4.55 18.09 -17.68
C LEU A 82 4.31 16.73 -17.04
N ALA A 83 4.46 16.66 -15.72
CA ALA A 83 4.05 15.50 -14.94
C ALA A 83 2.53 15.47 -14.83
N ILE A 84 1.92 14.30 -15.02
CA ILE A 84 0.49 14.08 -14.85
C ILE A 84 0.31 13.34 -13.53
N ALA A 85 -0.51 13.92 -12.63
CA ALA A 85 -0.82 13.29 -11.36
C ALA A 85 -1.61 11.99 -11.56
N GLY A 86 -1.39 11.00 -10.69
CA GLY A 86 -2.21 9.80 -10.66
C GLY A 86 -3.67 10.10 -10.29
N GLN A 87 -4.52 9.12 -10.53
CA GLN A 87 -5.95 9.24 -10.24
C GLN A 87 -6.23 8.95 -8.76
N ASN A 88 -7.32 9.54 -8.25
CA ASN A 88 -7.83 9.23 -6.94
C ASN A 88 -8.48 7.84 -6.94
N LEU A 89 -8.24 7.07 -5.90
CA LEU A 89 -8.89 5.78 -5.66
C LEU A 89 -9.91 5.94 -4.53
N TYR A 90 -11.16 5.59 -4.82
CA TYR A 90 -12.23 5.55 -3.84
C TYR A 90 -12.45 4.10 -3.40
N SER A 91 -12.39 3.85 -2.10
CA SER A 91 -12.62 2.52 -1.53
C SER A 91 -13.96 2.46 -0.80
N THR A 92 -14.48 1.26 -0.61
CA THR A 92 -15.71 0.99 0.14
C THR A 92 -15.49 0.95 1.66
N ILE A 93 -14.24 1.12 2.11
CA ILE A 93 -13.89 1.07 3.52
C ILE A 93 -14.51 2.25 4.26
N ASP A 94 -15.33 1.92 5.26
CA ASP A 94 -15.79 2.90 6.25
C ASP A 94 -14.66 3.16 7.26
N ILE A 95 -14.11 4.37 7.22
CA ILE A 95 -12.94 4.72 8.03
C ILE A 95 -13.24 4.72 9.53
N GLU A 96 -14.46 5.07 9.94
CA GLU A 96 -14.83 5.07 11.35
C GLU A 96 -15.03 3.65 11.87
N LEU A 97 -15.65 2.77 11.07
CA LEU A 97 -15.75 1.35 11.37
C LEU A 97 -14.37 0.70 11.44
N GLN A 98 -13.47 1.04 10.50
CA GLN A 98 -12.10 0.56 10.48
C GLN A 98 -11.34 0.96 11.75
N LYS A 99 -11.39 2.24 12.15
CA LYS A 99 -10.78 2.75 13.38
C LYS A 99 -11.32 2.03 14.62
N TYR A 100 -12.63 1.84 14.68
CA TYR A 100 -13.27 1.15 15.79
C TYR A 100 -12.82 -0.31 15.88
N ALA A 101 -12.82 -1.01 14.76
CA ALA A 101 -12.40 -2.40 14.68
C ALA A 101 -10.90 -2.58 15.05
N GLU A 102 -10.03 -1.69 14.61
CA GLU A 102 -8.62 -1.68 15.03
C GLU A 102 -8.49 -1.46 16.54
N LYS A 103 -9.24 -0.52 17.10
CA LYS A 103 -9.28 -0.27 18.56
C LYS A 103 -9.70 -1.51 19.34
N ILE A 104 -10.72 -2.24 18.90
CA ILE A 104 -11.14 -3.49 19.53
C ILE A 104 -10.05 -4.56 19.47
N MET A 105 -9.27 -4.58 18.40
CA MET A 105 -8.19 -5.53 18.17
C MET A 105 -6.86 -5.14 18.84
N ALA A 106 -6.82 -4.01 19.56
CA ALA A 106 -5.64 -3.61 20.31
C ALA A 106 -5.22 -4.73 21.29
N ASN A 107 -3.93 -5.07 21.30
CA ASN A 107 -3.35 -6.15 22.11
C ASN A 107 -3.91 -7.56 21.86
N LYS A 108 -4.58 -7.77 20.72
CA LYS A 108 -5.09 -9.08 20.30
C LYS A 108 -4.38 -9.56 19.03
N ARG A 109 -4.55 -10.84 18.70
CA ARG A 109 -4.03 -11.44 17.47
C ARG A 109 -5.18 -12.09 16.72
N GLY A 110 -5.40 -11.67 15.48
CA GLY A 110 -6.49 -12.17 14.66
C GLY A 110 -6.88 -11.18 13.57
N CYS A 111 -8.11 -11.28 13.08
CA CYS A 111 -8.63 -10.39 12.04
C CYS A 111 -10.12 -10.10 12.23
N ILE A 112 -10.55 -8.98 11.68
CA ILE A 112 -11.97 -8.62 11.54
C ILE A 112 -12.19 -8.22 10.08
N VAL A 113 -13.26 -8.77 9.48
CA VAL A 113 -13.74 -8.37 8.15
C VAL A 113 -15.23 -8.14 8.25
N ALA A 114 -15.69 -6.99 7.75
CA ALA A 114 -17.09 -6.70 7.56
C ALA A 114 -17.39 -6.54 6.08
N ILE A 115 -18.38 -7.27 5.60
CA ILE A 115 -18.80 -7.29 4.19
C ILE A 115 -20.28 -6.96 4.13
N GLU A 116 -20.65 -6.03 3.24
CA GLU A 116 -22.06 -5.76 2.92
C GLU A 116 -22.63 -6.92 2.10
N PRO A 117 -23.62 -7.67 2.61
CA PRO A 117 -24.07 -8.89 1.93
C PRO A 117 -24.73 -8.64 0.58
N SER A 118 -25.35 -7.49 0.40
CA SER A 118 -26.10 -7.15 -0.82
C SER A 118 -25.21 -6.76 -2.00
N THR A 119 -24.05 -6.16 -1.72
CA THR A 119 -23.14 -5.63 -2.75
C THR A 119 -21.81 -6.38 -2.81
N GLY A 120 -21.42 -7.05 -1.72
CA GLY A 120 -20.10 -7.67 -1.56
C GLY A 120 -19.00 -6.68 -1.20
N GLU A 121 -19.33 -5.43 -0.93
CA GLU A 121 -18.39 -4.40 -0.55
C GLU A 121 -17.74 -4.67 0.81
N ILE A 122 -16.43 -4.50 0.88
CA ILE A 122 -15.69 -4.63 2.13
C ILE A 122 -15.73 -3.30 2.86
N LEU A 123 -16.42 -3.25 3.99
CA LEU A 123 -16.57 -2.07 4.82
C LEU A 123 -15.46 -1.93 5.86
N CYS A 124 -14.89 -3.06 6.30
CA CYS A 124 -13.82 -3.09 7.29
C CYS A 124 -12.91 -4.29 7.04
N PHE A 125 -11.59 -4.07 7.23
CA PHE A 125 -10.59 -5.10 7.00
C PHE A 125 -9.41 -4.89 7.95
N VAL A 126 -9.42 -5.60 9.06
CA VAL A 126 -8.39 -5.48 10.12
C VAL A 126 -7.60 -6.77 10.24
N SER A 127 -6.30 -6.64 10.24
CA SER A 127 -5.35 -7.70 10.60
C SER A 127 -4.52 -7.22 11.79
N ALA A 128 -4.61 -7.89 12.92
CA ALA A 128 -3.90 -7.53 14.15
C ALA A 128 -2.87 -8.61 14.58
N PRO A 129 -1.73 -8.21 15.15
CA PRO A 129 -1.32 -6.82 15.37
C PRO A 129 -1.05 -6.09 14.06
N TYR A 130 -1.28 -4.79 14.07
CA TYR A 130 -1.05 -3.88 12.96
C TYR A 130 0.12 -2.94 13.25
N TYR A 131 0.56 -2.22 12.25
CA TYR A 131 1.66 -1.25 12.36
C TYR A 131 1.23 0.12 11.88
N ASN A 132 1.94 1.16 12.28
CA ASN A 132 1.72 2.50 11.72
C ASN A 132 2.32 2.55 10.30
N PRO A 133 1.52 2.78 9.24
CA PRO A 133 2.02 2.82 7.86
C PRO A 133 3.07 3.91 7.63
N ASN A 134 3.05 5.00 8.41
CA ASN A 134 4.06 6.05 8.34
C ASN A 134 5.48 5.58 8.74
N LEU A 135 5.62 4.47 9.47
CA LEU A 135 6.92 3.87 9.77
C LEU A 135 7.65 3.38 8.51
N LEU A 136 6.89 3.05 7.46
CA LEU A 136 7.42 2.54 6.19
C LEU A 136 7.58 3.64 5.13
N VAL A 137 7.62 4.90 5.54
CA VAL A 137 7.83 6.07 4.69
C VAL A 137 9.19 6.72 4.96
N GLY A 138 9.81 7.28 3.93
CA GLY A 138 11.03 8.08 4.05
C GLY A 138 12.32 7.28 4.30
N ARG A 139 13.36 7.98 4.78
CA ARG A 139 14.72 7.44 4.87
C ARG A 139 14.91 6.32 5.90
N VAL A 140 14.11 6.32 6.96
CA VAL A 140 14.20 5.32 8.05
C VAL A 140 13.44 4.04 7.75
N ARG A 141 12.73 3.97 6.62
CA ARG A 141 11.90 2.83 6.20
C ARG A 141 12.60 1.50 6.32
N GLY A 142 13.83 1.39 5.80
CA GLY A 142 14.58 0.11 5.80
C GLY A 142 14.83 -0.42 7.22
N LYS A 143 15.20 0.46 8.15
CA LYS A 143 15.39 0.11 9.55
C LYS A 143 14.07 -0.34 10.18
N ASN A 144 13.01 0.42 9.98
CA ASN A 144 11.68 0.12 10.53
C ASN A 144 11.10 -1.17 9.94
N TYR A 145 11.27 -1.40 8.63
CA TYR A 145 10.85 -2.65 7.99
C TYR A 145 11.55 -3.86 8.61
N LYS A 146 12.88 -3.77 8.82
CA LYS A 146 13.64 -4.83 9.48
C LYS A 146 13.08 -5.11 10.89
N THR A 147 12.88 -4.08 11.70
CA THR A 147 12.30 -4.23 13.05
C THR A 147 10.92 -4.90 12.99
N LEU A 148 10.03 -4.48 12.09
CA LEU A 148 8.69 -5.06 11.94
C LEU A 148 8.72 -6.50 11.40
N SER A 149 9.70 -6.83 10.55
CA SER A 149 9.84 -8.19 9.99
C SER A 149 10.40 -9.21 10.99
N GLU A 150 11.26 -8.76 11.90
CA GLU A 150 11.86 -9.56 12.97
C GLU A 150 10.93 -9.69 14.19
N ASP A 151 9.86 -8.92 14.27
CA ASP A 151 8.91 -8.96 15.38
C ASP A 151 8.15 -10.28 15.42
N ILE A 152 8.21 -10.96 16.58
CA ILE A 152 7.57 -12.26 16.84
C ILE A 152 6.05 -12.19 16.62
N SER A 153 5.45 -11.04 16.85
CA SER A 153 4.01 -10.81 16.65
C SER A 153 3.60 -10.75 15.18
N LYS A 154 4.56 -10.61 14.27
CA LYS A 154 4.41 -10.54 12.80
C LYS A 154 3.39 -9.49 12.37
N PRO A 155 3.63 -8.20 12.64
CA PRO A 155 2.68 -7.13 12.29
C PRO A 155 2.55 -6.91 10.77
N LEU A 156 3.55 -7.29 9.97
CA LEU A 156 3.48 -7.22 8.50
C LEU A 156 2.65 -8.34 7.87
N PHE A 157 2.34 -9.40 8.63
CA PHE A 157 1.59 -10.55 8.12
C PHE A 157 0.11 -10.23 8.01
N ASN A 158 -0.43 -10.25 6.80
CA ASN A 158 -1.86 -10.01 6.54
C ASN A 158 -2.68 -11.26 6.89
N ARG A 159 -3.23 -11.28 8.11
CA ARG A 159 -3.99 -12.42 8.61
C ARG A 159 -5.32 -12.63 7.92
N VAL A 160 -5.90 -11.59 7.35
CA VAL A 160 -7.16 -11.71 6.61
C VAL A 160 -6.98 -12.54 5.34
N LEU A 161 -5.86 -12.34 4.63
CA LEU A 161 -5.62 -12.98 3.34
C LEU A 161 -4.76 -14.25 3.44
N MET A 162 -3.89 -14.33 4.44
CA MET A 162 -2.81 -15.34 4.48
C MET A 162 -2.89 -16.31 5.65
N ALA A 163 -3.78 -16.06 6.63
CA ALA A 163 -3.87 -16.95 7.78
C ALA A 163 -4.74 -18.18 7.46
N GLU A 164 -4.22 -19.33 7.83
CA GLU A 164 -4.90 -20.62 7.73
C GLU A 164 -5.30 -21.05 9.13
N TYR A 165 -6.56 -20.80 9.50
CA TYR A 165 -7.14 -21.20 10.78
C TYR A 165 -8.16 -22.31 10.58
N PRO A 166 -8.23 -23.32 11.48
CA PRO A 166 -9.32 -24.27 11.49
C PRO A 166 -10.66 -23.53 11.67
N PRO A 167 -11.64 -23.68 10.76
CA PRO A 167 -12.88 -22.90 10.78
C PRO A 167 -13.78 -23.23 11.97
N GLY A 168 -13.62 -24.40 12.58
CA GLY A 168 -14.44 -24.82 13.70
C GLY A 168 -15.92 -24.91 13.36
N SER A 169 -16.82 -24.53 14.34
CA SER A 169 -18.29 -24.63 14.18
C SER A 169 -18.87 -23.79 13.05
N ILE A 170 -18.14 -22.77 12.54
CA ILE A 170 -18.59 -21.97 11.40
C ILE A 170 -18.76 -22.84 10.15
N PHE A 171 -17.91 -23.89 10.01
CA PHE A 171 -17.99 -24.81 8.88
C PHE A 171 -19.28 -25.66 8.86
N LYS A 172 -19.99 -25.76 9.98
CA LYS A 172 -21.25 -26.50 10.03
C LYS A 172 -22.35 -25.94 9.13
N ILE A 173 -22.30 -24.64 8.82
CA ILE A 173 -23.23 -24.02 7.86
C ILE A 173 -23.04 -24.63 6.48
N ALA A 174 -21.78 -24.72 6.01
CA ALA A 174 -21.47 -25.35 4.74
C ALA A 174 -21.84 -26.83 4.74
N GLN A 175 -21.55 -27.57 5.83
CA GLN A 175 -21.95 -28.97 5.98
C GLN A 175 -23.45 -29.16 5.92
N SER A 176 -24.22 -28.26 6.54
CA SER A 176 -25.69 -28.33 6.51
C SER A 176 -26.25 -28.10 5.11
N LEU A 177 -25.70 -27.16 4.36
CA LEU A 177 -26.09 -26.92 2.96
C LEU A 177 -25.80 -28.15 2.09
N ILE A 178 -24.63 -28.75 2.23
CA ILE A 178 -24.28 -29.99 1.49
C ILE A 178 -25.24 -31.12 1.86
N ALA A 179 -25.58 -31.28 3.15
CA ALA A 179 -26.51 -32.32 3.60
C ALA A 179 -27.96 -32.12 3.12
N LEU A 180 -28.35 -30.88 2.80
CA LEU A 180 -29.67 -30.57 2.25
C LEU A 180 -29.75 -30.78 0.74
N ASP A 181 -28.59 -30.75 0.05
CA ASP A 181 -28.49 -30.92 -1.39
C ASP A 181 -28.30 -32.39 -1.83
N MET A 182 -28.08 -33.29 -0.87
CA MET A 182 -27.95 -34.74 -1.08
C MET A 182 -29.30 -35.45 -0.87
#